data_c6b70e327e6ab4c8a8dce4f32b4b30c0
#
_entry.id   c6b70e327e6ab4c8a8dce4f32b4b30c0
#
_cell.length_a   1.000
_cell.length_b   1.000
_cell.length_c   1.000
_cell.angle_alpha   90.00
_cell.angle_beta   90.00
_cell.angle_gamma   90.00
#
_symmetry.space_group_name_H-M   'P 1'
#
loop_
_entity.id
_entity.type
_entity.pdbx_description
1 polymer ?
#
loop_
_entity_poly.entity_id
_entity_poly.type
_entity_poly.pdbx_seq_one_letter_code
_entity_poly.pdbx_strand_id
1 'polypeptide(L)'
;MNDRTAVLFLILCVAVLLGLIELEKIWEQEKLAKKELKVAQLKQQKLDAKKANELEDKIFKVMIKHDGRPETNTATVILDAGGSYDPNKADKLLFEWKQVDGKTVYLEPNPSSPRVAFNAGPGVYKFEITLTDGYGTIIKDTKIIQVLSEPNDLPILETKVMAK
;
A
#
# COMPACT_ATOMS: atom_id res chain seq x y z
N MET A 1 -51.36 34.73 47.93
CA MET A 1 -50.41 33.66 47.52
C MET A 1 -49.46 33.52 48.70
N ASN A 2 -49.42 32.34 49.35
CA ASN A 2 -48.70 32.19 50.63
C ASN A 2 -47.19 32.23 50.38
N ASP A 3 -46.40 32.93 51.23
CA ASP A 3 -44.92 33.08 51.05
C ASP A 3 -44.20 31.74 50.79
N ARG A 4 -44.69 30.66 51.38
CA ARG A 4 -44.14 29.30 51.19
C ARG A 4 -44.30 28.78 49.75
N THR A 5 -45.39 29.11 49.05
CA THR A 5 -45.59 28.69 47.65
C THR A 5 -44.71 29.47 46.66
N ALA A 6 -44.45 30.72 46.93
CA ALA A 6 -43.55 31.56 46.16
C ALA A 6 -42.10 31.06 46.27
N VAL A 7 -41.65 30.70 47.48
CA VAL A 7 -40.31 30.15 47.71
C VAL A 7 -40.13 28.79 47.02
N LEU A 8 -41.10 27.88 47.09
CA LEU A 8 -41.05 26.60 46.42
C LEU A 8 -40.99 26.75 44.89
N PHE A 9 -41.72 27.68 44.30
CA PHE A 9 -41.69 28.00 42.89
C PHE A 9 -40.33 28.51 42.43
N LEU A 10 -39.72 29.38 43.25
CA LEU A 10 -38.38 29.94 42.99
C LEU A 10 -37.30 28.86 43.04
N ILE A 11 -37.34 27.94 43.99
CA ILE A 11 -36.44 26.78 44.09
C ILE A 11 -36.60 25.86 42.85
N LEU A 12 -37.82 25.59 42.40
CA LEU A 12 -38.08 24.78 41.22
C LEU A 12 -37.50 25.45 39.95
N CYS A 13 -37.70 26.76 39.80
CA CYS A 13 -37.12 27.50 38.65
C CYS A 13 -35.60 27.48 38.64
N VAL A 14 -34.95 27.62 39.80
CA VAL A 14 -33.48 27.53 39.90
C VAL A 14 -33.00 26.11 39.56
N ALA A 15 -33.68 25.07 40.03
CA ALA A 15 -33.32 23.68 39.70
C ALA A 15 -33.44 23.38 38.20
N VAL A 16 -34.50 23.89 37.55
CA VAL A 16 -34.66 23.79 36.10
C VAL A 16 -33.56 24.51 35.33
N LEU A 17 -33.23 25.73 35.74
CA LEU A 17 -32.15 26.52 35.14
C LEU A 17 -30.78 25.83 35.29
N LEU A 18 -30.48 25.27 36.47
CA LEU A 18 -29.26 24.49 36.67
C LEU A 18 -29.21 23.22 35.77
N GLY A 19 -30.34 22.54 35.65
CA GLY A 19 -30.49 21.37 34.74
C GLY A 19 -30.26 21.74 33.27
N LEU A 20 -30.74 22.89 32.81
CA LEU A 20 -30.48 23.40 31.46
C LEU A 20 -29.02 23.72 31.22
N ILE A 21 -28.33 24.32 32.18
CA ILE A 21 -26.89 24.62 32.09
C ILE A 21 -26.07 23.32 31.99
N GLU A 22 -26.42 22.29 32.76
CA GLU A 22 -25.74 21.00 32.70
C GLU A 22 -25.99 20.30 31.35
N LEU A 23 -27.19 20.38 30.80
CA LEU A 23 -27.49 19.84 29.47
C LEU A 23 -26.70 20.54 28.36
N GLU A 24 -26.56 21.86 28.42
CA GLU A 24 -25.73 22.62 27.46
C GLU A 24 -24.27 22.17 27.52
N LYS A 25 -23.72 22.00 28.73
CA LYS A 25 -22.32 21.52 28.88
C LYS A 25 -22.13 20.12 28.29
N ILE A 26 -23.07 19.21 28.55
CA ILE A 26 -23.03 17.84 27.97
C ILE A 26 -23.08 17.91 26.44
N TRP A 27 -23.94 18.76 25.88
CA TRP A 27 -24.09 18.92 24.45
C TRP A 27 -22.83 19.52 23.79
N GLU A 28 -22.19 20.49 24.43
CA GLU A 28 -20.92 21.04 23.96
C GLU A 28 -19.78 20.00 24.01
N GLN A 29 -19.73 19.19 25.08
CA GLN A 29 -18.72 18.12 25.19
C GLN A 29 -18.93 17.05 24.11
N GLU A 30 -20.17 16.63 23.83
CA GLU A 30 -20.44 15.69 22.74
C GLU A 30 -20.06 16.26 21.36
N LYS A 31 -20.33 17.54 21.14
CA LYS A 31 -20.00 18.23 19.91
C LYS A 31 -18.47 18.32 19.71
N LEU A 32 -17.75 18.59 20.79
CA LEU A 32 -16.29 18.62 20.78
C LEU A 32 -15.72 17.22 20.53
N ALA A 33 -16.19 16.21 21.24
CA ALA A 33 -15.76 14.82 21.05
C ALA A 33 -16.02 14.31 19.61
N LYS A 34 -17.17 14.64 19.03
CA LYS A 34 -17.45 14.32 17.61
C LYS A 34 -16.49 15.02 16.65
N LYS A 35 -16.10 16.27 16.96
CA LYS A 35 -15.15 17.02 16.15
C LYS A 35 -13.74 16.43 16.23
N GLU A 36 -13.30 16.06 17.42
CA GLU A 36 -12.01 15.41 17.66
C GLU A 36 -11.93 14.04 16.97
N LEU A 37 -12.99 13.23 17.08
CA LEU A 37 -13.08 11.93 16.39
C LEU A 37 -12.96 12.10 14.87
N LYS A 38 -13.64 13.07 14.28
CA LYS A 38 -13.57 13.36 12.86
C LYS A 38 -12.17 13.79 12.41
N VAL A 39 -11.49 14.60 13.22
CA VAL A 39 -10.10 15.01 12.97
C VAL A 39 -9.14 13.83 13.06
N ALA A 40 -9.32 12.94 14.06
CA ALA A 40 -8.53 11.72 14.18
C ALA A 40 -8.72 10.77 12.99
N GLN A 41 -9.95 10.55 12.55
CA GLN A 41 -10.26 9.75 11.37
C GLN A 41 -9.61 10.32 10.10
N LEU A 42 -9.68 11.64 9.90
CA LEU A 42 -9.07 12.29 8.75
C LEU A 42 -7.53 12.19 8.76
N LYS A 43 -6.91 12.29 9.95
CA LYS A 43 -5.46 12.08 10.09
C LYS A 43 -5.08 10.64 9.74
N GLN A 44 -5.86 9.66 10.21
CA GLN A 44 -5.61 8.25 9.90
C GLN A 44 -5.74 7.98 8.40
N GLN A 45 -6.80 8.45 7.75
CA GLN A 45 -6.98 8.32 6.29
C GLN A 45 -5.81 8.92 5.50
N LYS A 46 -5.32 10.11 5.90
CA LYS A 46 -4.16 10.74 5.24
C LYS A 46 -2.89 9.91 5.43
N LEU A 47 -2.69 9.32 6.60
CA LEU A 47 -1.54 8.47 6.87
C LEU A 47 -1.60 7.19 6.05
N ASP A 48 -2.78 6.57 5.94
CA ASP A 48 -2.98 5.34 5.17
C ASP A 48 -2.81 5.60 3.66
N ALA A 49 -3.34 6.72 3.15
CA ALA A 49 -3.13 7.16 1.77
C ALA A 49 -1.64 7.42 1.47
N LYS A 50 -0.92 8.06 2.41
CA LYS A 50 0.53 8.27 2.26
C LYS A 50 1.31 6.96 2.19
N LYS A 51 1.00 6.01 3.08
CA LYS A 51 1.61 4.67 3.07
C LYS A 51 1.30 3.89 1.78
N ALA A 52 0.07 4.00 1.27
CA ALA A 52 -0.32 3.39 0.02
C ALA A 52 0.49 3.95 -1.16
N ASN A 53 0.64 5.27 -1.26
CA ASN A 53 1.44 5.91 -2.31
C ASN A 53 2.93 5.52 -2.20
N GLU A 54 3.51 5.51 -0.99
CA GLU A 54 4.90 5.07 -0.76
C GLU A 54 5.11 3.59 -1.14
N LEU A 55 4.08 2.77 -1.01
CA LEU A 55 4.13 1.37 -1.46
C LEU A 55 4.05 1.26 -2.97
N GLU A 56 3.17 2.05 -3.62
CA GLU A 56 3.06 2.09 -5.09
C GLU A 56 4.36 2.55 -5.76
N ASP A 57 5.06 3.54 -5.18
CA ASP A 57 6.35 4.02 -5.67
C ASP A 57 7.46 2.95 -5.59
N LYS A 58 7.29 1.94 -4.72
CA LYS A 58 8.22 0.80 -4.59
C LYS A 58 7.94 -0.35 -5.56
N ILE A 59 6.80 -0.30 -6.26
CA ILE A 59 6.41 -1.35 -7.21
C ILE A 59 7.07 -1.08 -8.55
N PHE A 60 7.94 -2.01 -8.98
CA PHE A 60 8.49 -2.00 -10.33
C PHE A 60 7.52 -2.62 -11.32
N LYS A 61 7.00 -1.81 -12.27
CA LYS A 61 6.02 -2.24 -13.26
C LYS A 61 6.74 -2.71 -14.54
N VAL A 62 6.46 -3.94 -14.96
CA VAL A 62 6.94 -4.54 -16.22
C VAL A 62 5.74 -4.75 -17.11
N MET A 63 5.76 -4.21 -18.32
CA MET A 63 4.73 -4.45 -19.33
C MET A 63 5.21 -5.54 -20.29
N ILE A 64 4.40 -6.57 -20.53
CA ILE A 64 4.65 -7.58 -21.53
C ILE A 64 4.51 -6.92 -22.90
N LYS A 65 5.48 -7.15 -23.79
CA LYS A 65 5.45 -6.61 -25.15
C LYS A 65 4.47 -7.40 -26.01
N HIS A 66 3.68 -6.68 -26.81
CA HIS A 66 2.82 -7.32 -27.81
C HIS A 66 3.66 -8.04 -28.87
N ASP A 67 3.48 -9.35 -29.00
CA ASP A 67 4.16 -10.19 -29.98
C ASP A 67 3.19 -10.86 -30.97
N GLY A 68 1.90 -10.57 -30.88
CA GLY A 68 0.84 -11.13 -31.71
C GLY A 68 0.52 -12.59 -31.40
N ARG A 69 0.97 -13.10 -30.23
CA ARG A 69 0.76 -14.49 -29.81
C ARG A 69 0.15 -14.51 -28.39
N PRO A 70 -1.16 -14.64 -28.27
CA PRO A 70 -1.84 -14.59 -26.97
C PRO A 70 -1.40 -15.69 -25.99
N GLU A 71 -0.79 -16.78 -26.49
CA GLU A 71 -0.26 -17.88 -25.70
C GLU A 71 1.08 -17.57 -25.01
N THR A 72 1.82 -16.54 -25.47
CA THR A 72 3.16 -16.18 -24.96
C THR A 72 3.15 -15.01 -23.97
N ASN A 73 2.06 -14.78 -23.28
CA ASN A 73 1.87 -13.67 -22.35
C ASN A 73 2.77 -13.78 -21.11
N THR A 74 4.10 -13.65 -21.32
CA THR A 74 5.14 -13.72 -20.30
C THR A 74 6.23 -12.69 -20.54
N ALA A 75 6.87 -12.23 -19.47
CA ALA A 75 8.06 -11.37 -19.51
C ALA A 75 9.21 -11.99 -18.71
N THR A 76 10.44 -11.81 -19.19
CA THR A 76 11.64 -12.10 -18.40
C THR A 76 11.97 -10.91 -17.53
N VAL A 77 12.02 -11.12 -16.22
CA VAL A 77 12.39 -10.12 -15.21
C VAL A 77 13.75 -10.46 -14.64
N ILE A 78 14.60 -9.45 -14.47
CA ILE A 78 15.94 -9.59 -13.90
C ILE A 78 15.97 -8.83 -12.57
N LEU A 79 16.42 -9.52 -11.52
CA LEU A 79 16.73 -8.94 -10.22
C LEU A 79 18.27 -8.91 -10.10
N ASP A 80 18.84 -7.73 -9.86
CA ASP A 80 20.27 -7.54 -9.84
C ASP A 80 20.71 -6.81 -8.56
N ALA A 81 21.44 -7.52 -7.72
CA ALA A 81 22.11 -7.02 -6.53
C ALA A 81 23.66 -7.00 -6.70
N GLY A 82 24.15 -7.20 -7.93
CA GLY A 82 25.58 -7.29 -8.21
C GLY A 82 26.39 -6.00 -7.94
N GLY A 83 25.69 -4.87 -7.78
CA GLY A 83 26.29 -3.60 -7.35
C GLY A 83 26.49 -3.47 -5.84
N SER A 84 26.09 -4.46 -5.04
CA SER A 84 26.26 -4.46 -3.59
C SER A 84 27.74 -4.65 -3.24
N TYR A 85 28.21 -3.93 -2.25
CA TYR A 85 29.57 -4.03 -1.74
C TYR A 85 29.63 -3.87 -0.22
N ASP A 86 30.64 -4.44 0.40
CA ASP A 86 30.98 -4.19 1.77
C ASP A 86 32.04 -3.09 1.85
N PRO A 87 31.88 -2.04 2.73
CA PRO A 87 32.93 -1.05 2.97
C PRO A 87 34.27 -1.67 3.42
N ASN A 88 34.22 -2.82 4.09
CA ASN A 88 35.40 -3.61 4.45
C ASN A 88 35.81 -4.48 3.26
N LYS A 89 36.73 -3.97 2.45
CA LYS A 89 37.11 -4.51 1.12
C LYS A 89 37.49 -5.98 1.04
N ALA A 90 37.78 -6.66 2.16
CA ALA A 90 38.16 -8.06 2.22
C ALA A 90 36.96 -9.03 2.38
N ASP A 91 35.78 -8.52 2.70
CA ASP A 91 34.65 -9.35 3.05
C ASP A 91 33.91 -9.84 1.81
N LYS A 92 33.64 -11.15 1.82
CA LYS A 92 32.81 -11.78 0.78
C LYS A 92 31.35 -11.66 1.15
N LEU A 93 30.55 -11.23 0.18
CA LEU A 93 29.10 -11.14 0.32
C LEU A 93 28.44 -12.42 -0.16
N LEU A 94 27.50 -12.94 0.65
CA LEU A 94 26.61 -14.05 0.29
C LEU A 94 25.24 -13.48 -0.02
N PHE A 95 24.67 -13.89 -1.14
CA PHE A 95 23.37 -13.47 -1.63
C PHE A 95 22.36 -14.59 -1.47
N GLU A 96 21.14 -14.26 -1.08
CA GLU A 96 20.01 -15.20 -1.04
C GLU A 96 18.74 -14.48 -1.47
N TRP A 97 18.18 -14.89 -2.61
CA TRP A 97 16.88 -14.45 -3.08
C TRP A 97 15.80 -15.44 -2.66
N LYS A 98 14.73 -14.92 -2.09
CA LYS A 98 13.57 -15.70 -1.69
C LYS A 98 12.30 -15.07 -2.24
N GLN A 99 11.52 -15.85 -2.98
CA GLN A 99 10.16 -15.43 -3.31
C GLN A 99 9.29 -15.51 -2.06
N VAL A 100 8.65 -14.38 -1.68
CA VAL A 100 7.79 -14.29 -0.49
C VAL A 100 6.32 -14.18 -0.82
N ASP A 101 5.97 -13.78 -2.08
CA ASP A 101 4.58 -13.71 -2.51
C ASP A 101 4.48 -13.79 -4.05
N GLY A 102 3.28 -14.11 -4.55
CA GLY A 102 2.97 -14.23 -5.96
C GLY A 102 3.03 -15.68 -6.47
N LYS A 103 2.70 -15.87 -7.76
CA LYS A 103 2.77 -17.16 -8.41
C LYS A 103 4.22 -17.66 -8.44
N THR A 104 4.45 -18.90 -8.04
CA THR A 104 5.78 -19.51 -7.97
C THR A 104 6.51 -19.43 -9.29
N VAL A 105 7.76 -18.96 -9.26
CA VAL A 105 8.67 -18.90 -10.41
C VAL A 105 10.03 -19.49 -10.04
N TYR A 106 10.78 -19.90 -11.06
CA TYR A 106 12.14 -20.40 -10.87
C TYR A 106 13.15 -19.29 -11.12
N LEU A 107 14.12 -19.13 -10.19
CA LEU A 107 15.20 -18.16 -10.30
C LEU A 107 16.41 -18.81 -10.95
N GLU A 108 16.87 -18.23 -12.04
CA GLU A 108 18.05 -18.66 -12.79
C GLU A 108 19.19 -17.64 -12.64
N PRO A 109 20.47 -18.08 -12.50
CA PRO A 109 20.94 -19.47 -12.48
C PRO A 109 20.62 -20.20 -11.18
N ASN A 110 20.52 -19.53 -10.05
CA ASN A 110 20.13 -20.06 -8.74
C ASN A 110 19.87 -18.90 -7.75
N PRO A 111 19.11 -19.11 -6.66
CA PRO A 111 18.77 -18.06 -5.69
C PRO A 111 19.97 -17.41 -4.96
N SER A 112 21.14 -18.05 -4.95
CA SER A 112 22.34 -17.54 -4.28
C SER A 112 23.22 -16.67 -5.19
N SER A 113 22.78 -16.42 -6.44
CA SER A 113 23.51 -15.57 -7.35
C SER A 113 23.19 -14.09 -7.08
N PRO A 114 24.19 -13.17 -7.23
CA PRO A 114 23.93 -11.74 -7.06
C PRO A 114 22.93 -11.20 -8.09
N ARG A 115 22.83 -11.84 -9.24
CA ARG A 115 21.88 -11.52 -10.31
C ARG A 115 21.09 -12.77 -10.68
N VAL A 116 19.77 -12.63 -10.69
CA VAL A 116 18.85 -13.71 -11.05
C VAL A 116 17.82 -13.21 -12.05
N ALA A 117 17.30 -14.15 -12.86
CA ALA A 117 16.23 -13.89 -13.81
C ALA A 117 15.10 -14.90 -13.60
N PHE A 118 13.88 -14.52 -13.95
CA PHE A 118 12.73 -15.41 -13.98
C PHE A 118 11.75 -15.00 -15.07
N ASN A 119 10.97 -15.96 -15.56
CA ASN A 119 9.88 -15.72 -16.49
C ASN A 119 8.56 -15.64 -15.71
N ALA A 120 7.80 -14.59 -15.94
CA ALA A 120 6.56 -14.31 -15.26
C ALA A 120 5.43 -13.92 -16.21
N GLY A 121 4.26 -14.49 -16.02
CA GLY A 121 3.01 -13.97 -16.59
C GLY A 121 2.47 -12.79 -15.80
N PRO A 122 1.31 -12.21 -16.22
CA PRO A 122 0.68 -11.10 -15.48
C PRO A 122 0.42 -11.47 -14.02
N GLY A 123 0.74 -10.53 -13.13
CA GLY A 123 0.59 -10.71 -11.69
C GLY A 123 1.53 -9.85 -10.87
N VAL A 124 1.43 -9.98 -9.56
CA VAL A 124 2.34 -9.32 -8.60
C VAL A 124 3.25 -10.37 -7.98
N TYR A 125 4.52 -10.06 -7.93
CA TYR A 125 5.58 -10.93 -7.39
C TYR A 125 6.37 -10.16 -6.36
N LYS A 126 6.67 -10.81 -5.24
CA LYS A 126 7.44 -10.21 -4.16
C LYS A 126 8.64 -11.07 -3.83
N PHE A 127 9.82 -10.47 -3.81
CA PHE A 127 11.08 -11.12 -3.47
C PHE A 127 11.76 -10.41 -2.32
N GLU A 128 12.35 -11.16 -1.43
CA GLU A 128 13.28 -10.69 -0.40
C GLU A 128 14.70 -11.08 -0.84
N ILE A 129 15.63 -10.11 -0.84
CA ILE A 129 17.06 -10.36 -0.93
C ILE A 129 17.65 -10.27 0.46
N THR A 130 18.41 -11.28 0.83
CA THR A 130 19.25 -11.29 2.03
C THR A 130 20.71 -11.23 1.60
N LEU A 131 21.43 -10.28 2.17
CA LEU A 131 22.86 -10.12 2.00
C LEU A 131 23.57 -10.38 3.32
N THR A 132 24.56 -11.28 3.32
CA THR A 132 25.31 -11.65 4.54
C THR A 132 26.80 -11.41 4.27
N ASP A 133 27.49 -10.73 5.19
CA ASP A 133 28.93 -10.54 5.14
C ASP A 133 29.70 -11.71 5.74
N GLY A 134 31.04 -11.64 5.73
CA GLY A 134 31.93 -12.67 6.27
C GLY A 134 31.86 -12.81 7.81
N TYR A 135 31.29 -11.85 8.52
CA TYR A 135 31.10 -11.84 9.98
C TYR A 135 29.69 -12.28 10.39
N GLY A 136 28.80 -12.55 9.43
CA GLY A 136 27.42 -12.94 9.68
C GLY A 136 26.46 -11.77 9.88
N THR A 137 26.87 -10.53 9.56
CA THR A 137 25.96 -9.38 9.56
C THR A 137 25.01 -9.50 8.38
N ILE A 138 23.72 -9.26 8.63
CA ILE A 138 22.68 -9.46 7.63
C ILE A 138 21.98 -8.14 7.33
N ILE A 139 21.80 -7.85 6.04
CA ILE A 139 20.91 -6.81 5.54
C ILE A 139 19.86 -7.44 4.61
N LYS A 140 18.64 -6.92 4.63
CA LYS A 140 17.54 -7.40 3.81
C LYS A 140 16.87 -6.25 3.08
N ASP A 141 16.42 -6.53 1.87
CA ASP A 141 15.58 -5.63 1.10
C ASP A 141 14.46 -6.41 0.40
N THR A 142 13.36 -5.73 0.09
CA THR A 142 12.21 -6.33 -0.56
C THR A 142 11.93 -5.63 -1.88
N LYS A 143 11.76 -6.40 -2.94
CA LYS A 143 11.38 -5.93 -4.27
C LYS A 143 9.98 -6.43 -4.62
N ILE A 144 9.14 -5.52 -5.08
CA ILE A 144 7.78 -5.84 -5.56
C ILE A 144 7.75 -5.54 -7.05
N ILE A 145 7.35 -6.53 -7.83
CA ILE A 145 7.29 -6.47 -9.29
C ILE A 145 5.85 -6.73 -9.71
N GLN A 146 5.26 -5.80 -10.44
CA GLN A 146 3.96 -5.99 -11.08
C GLN A 146 4.18 -6.21 -12.58
N VAL A 147 3.89 -7.42 -13.05
CA VAL A 147 3.88 -7.76 -14.48
C VAL A 147 2.49 -7.49 -15.01
N LEU A 148 2.39 -6.58 -15.96
CA LEU A 148 1.15 -6.20 -16.64
C LEU A 148 0.97 -7.07 -17.88
N SER A 149 -0.28 -7.42 -18.19
CA SER A 149 -0.62 -8.17 -19.38
C SER A 149 -0.18 -7.45 -20.66
N GLU A 150 0.00 -8.21 -21.71
CA GLU A 150 0.21 -7.70 -23.05
C GLU A 150 -0.94 -6.78 -23.48
N PRO A 151 -0.65 -5.56 -23.98
CA PRO A 151 -1.67 -4.67 -24.51
C PRO A 151 -2.25 -5.25 -25.81
N ASN A 152 -3.57 -5.20 -25.96
CA ASN A 152 -4.26 -5.59 -27.19
C ASN A 152 -5.24 -4.49 -27.58
N ASP A 153 -4.94 -3.83 -28.69
CA ASP A 153 -5.80 -2.81 -29.26
C ASP A 153 -6.92 -3.45 -30.10
N LEU A 154 -8.08 -2.80 -30.12
CA LEU A 154 -9.21 -3.25 -30.92
C LEU A 154 -8.91 -3.10 -32.42
N PRO A 155 -9.26 -4.10 -33.27
CA PRO A 155 -9.11 -3.96 -34.72
C PRO A 155 -10.00 -2.85 -35.28
N ILE A 156 -9.49 -2.15 -36.28
CA ILE A 156 -10.23 -1.10 -37.00
C ILE A 156 -10.88 -1.74 -38.23
N LEU A 157 -12.22 -1.68 -38.34
CA LEU A 157 -12.96 -2.16 -39.50
C LEU A 157 -13.21 -1.02 -40.47
N GLU A 158 -12.64 -1.11 -41.66
CA GLU A 158 -12.96 -0.21 -42.80
C GLU A 158 -13.71 -0.98 -43.87
N THR A 159 -14.89 -0.49 -44.27
CA THR A 159 -15.69 -1.08 -45.35
C THR A 159 -15.94 -0.05 -46.44
N LYS A 160 -15.79 -0.44 -47.71
CA LYS A 160 -16.11 0.35 -48.87
C LYS A 160 -17.18 -0.35 -49.72
N VAL A 161 -18.22 0.38 -50.13
CA VAL A 161 -19.21 -0.11 -51.08
C VAL A 161 -18.90 0.55 -52.46
N MET A 162 -18.68 -0.31 -53.46
CA MET A 162 -18.43 0.14 -54.83
C MET A 162 -19.55 -0.37 -55.73
N ALA A 163 -20.12 0.54 -56.55
CA ALA A 163 -21.01 0.14 -57.66
C ALA A 163 -20.14 -0.28 -58.85
N LYS A 164 -20.61 -1.31 -59.58
CA LYS A 164 -19.93 -1.82 -60.78
C LYS A 164 -20.54 -1.19 -62.02
#